data_0e2fb4501e7e6711915bca79a7b2227e
#
_entry.id   0e2fb4501e7e6711915bca79a7b2227e
#
_cell.length_a   1.000
_cell.length_b   1.000
_cell.length_c   1.000
_cell.angle_alpha   90.00
_cell.angle_beta   90.00
_cell.angle_gamma   90.00
#
_symmetry.space_group_name_H-M   'P 1'
#
loop_
_entity.id
_entity.type
_entity.pdbx_description
1 polymer ?
#
loop_
_entity_poly.entity_id
_entity_poly.type
_entity_poly.pdbx_seq_one_letter_code
_entity_poly.pdbx_strand_id
1 'polypeptide(L)'
;MRHPSWQTLVAAVLLIAAQFAHAQTPKTVLLQDLTWTEIRDQVRAGKTTIIIPIGGTEQSGPDIAVGKHNVRAQWLSRKIAEELGNALVAPVIAYVPEGGYAPPTSHMRFPGTITIPDDVFEKMLESAANSFAVHGFTNIVFLGDHGGYQKDIKLVVAHLNKTWAATKAHAFVPPEYYGASSDGYAQILRQHGYRDDEIGTHAGLADTSLQLAVAPQMVRLERLHGSPKLGPADGVYGGDPRRSSAELGQLGIDAIVTRTVAALRKDTAGR
;
A
#
# COMPACT_ATOMS: atom_id res chain seq x y z
N MET A 1 -34.16 -58.29 15.22
CA MET A 1 -33.31 -57.23 14.67
C MET A 1 -34.17 -56.34 13.77
N ARG A 2 -34.37 -55.07 14.12
CA ARG A 2 -35.19 -54.14 13.32
C ARG A 2 -34.27 -53.40 12.35
N HIS A 3 -34.53 -53.61 11.04
CA HIS A 3 -33.82 -52.86 10.00
C HIS A 3 -34.24 -51.38 10.04
N PRO A 4 -33.31 -50.41 9.97
CA PRO A 4 -33.68 -49.00 9.90
C PRO A 4 -34.44 -48.74 8.58
N SER A 5 -35.53 -47.97 8.68
CA SER A 5 -36.39 -47.66 7.54
C SER A 5 -35.66 -46.77 6.54
N TRP A 6 -35.95 -46.93 5.26
CA TRP A 6 -35.37 -46.10 4.18
C TRP A 6 -35.51 -44.62 4.37
N GLN A 7 -36.55 -44.18 5.11
CA GLN A 7 -36.79 -42.78 5.46
C GLN A 7 -35.74 -42.21 6.41
N THR A 8 -35.16 -43.00 7.34
CA THR A 8 -34.07 -42.57 8.22
C THR A 8 -32.72 -42.43 7.50
N LEU A 9 -32.47 -43.25 6.47
CA LEU A 9 -31.26 -43.15 5.65
C LEU A 9 -31.27 -41.88 4.74
N VAL A 10 -32.43 -41.55 4.17
CA VAL A 10 -32.57 -40.35 3.30
C VAL A 10 -32.43 -39.06 4.10
N ALA A 11 -32.99 -39.02 5.33
CA ALA A 11 -32.84 -37.84 6.22
C ALA A 11 -31.39 -37.63 6.69
N ALA A 12 -30.64 -38.72 6.95
CA ALA A 12 -29.21 -38.61 7.32
C ALA A 12 -28.32 -38.12 6.17
N VAL A 13 -28.61 -38.53 4.92
CA VAL A 13 -27.86 -38.09 3.72
C VAL A 13 -28.16 -36.62 3.42
N LEU A 14 -29.38 -36.14 3.61
CA LEU A 14 -29.73 -34.71 3.42
C LEU A 14 -29.12 -33.80 4.51
N LEU A 15 -28.95 -34.25 5.74
CA LEU A 15 -28.29 -33.54 6.81
C LEU A 15 -26.77 -33.43 6.60
N ILE A 16 -26.13 -34.43 6.02
CA ILE A 16 -24.68 -34.41 5.69
C ILE A 16 -24.42 -33.48 4.50
N ALA A 17 -25.32 -33.45 3.49
CA ALA A 17 -25.18 -32.53 2.35
C ALA A 17 -25.32 -31.02 2.74
N ALA A 18 -26.06 -30.71 3.80
CA ALA A 18 -26.22 -29.35 4.29
C ALA A 18 -25.00 -28.78 5.05
N GLN A 19 -24.09 -29.62 5.49
CA GLN A 19 -22.87 -29.19 6.21
C GLN A 19 -21.70 -28.77 5.30
N PHE A 20 -21.77 -29.04 4.00
CA PHE A 20 -20.69 -28.64 3.04
C PHE A 20 -20.87 -27.27 2.38
N ALA A 21 -21.86 -26.49 2.76
CA ALA A 21 -22.25 -25.28 2.03
C ALA A 21 -21.86 -23.95 2.66
N HIS A 22 -20.94 -23.91 3.62
CA HIS A 22 -20.45 -22.62 4.15
C HIS A 22 -18.92 -22.63 4.24
N ALA A 23 -18.24 -22.61 3.09
CA ALA A 23 -16.92 -22.04 3.04
C ALA A 23 -17.09 -20.55 3.37
N GLN A 24 -16.72 -20.15 4.61
CA GLN A 24 -16.77 -18.75 4.99
C GLN A 24 -15.85 -17.96 4.06
N THR A 25 -16.38 -16.94 3.40
CA THR A 25 -15.57 -15.99 2.65
C THR A 25 -14.47 -15.46 3.57
N PRO A 26 -13.21 -15.52 3.19
CA PRO A 26 -12.11 -15.01 4.02
C PRO A 26 -12.39 -13.58 4.47
N LYS A 27 -12.18 -13.30 5.76
CA LYS A 27 -12.26 -11.93 6.29
C LYS A 27 -10.98 -11.17 5.92
N THR A 28 -10.80 -10.88 4.65
CA THR A 28 -9.67 -10.12 4.13
C THR A 28 -10.15 -8.97 3.25
N VAL A 29 -9.37 -7.89 3.21
CA VAL A 29 -9.52 -6.81 2.24
C VAL A 29 -8.52 -6.94 1.09
N LEU A 30 -7.58 -7.90 1.15
CA LEU A 30 -6.59 -8.12 0.10
C LEU A 30 -7.24 -8.91 -1.04
N LEU A 31 -7.33 -8.28 -2.21
CA LEU A 31 -7.97 -8.86 -3.39
C LEU A 31 -7.32 -10.17 -3.82
N GLN A 32 -6.02 -10.28 -3.69
CA GLN A 32 -5.24 -11.47 -4.08
C GLN A 32 -5.54 -12.72 -3.25
N ASP A 33 -6.17 -12.58 -2.08
CA ASP A 33 -6.56 -13.67 -1.19
C ASP A 33 -8.00 -14.14 -1.46
N LEU A 34 -8.70 -13.53 -2.43
CA LEU A 34 -10.08 -13.79 -2.78
C LEU A 34 -10.19 -14.50 -4.13
N THR A 35 -11.17 -15.39 -4.26
CA THR A 35 -11.57 -15.94 -5.55
C THR A 35 -12.33 -14.88 -6.37
N TRP A 36 -12.40 -15.04 -7.68
CA TRP A 36 -13.13 -14.11 -8.55
C TRP A 36 -14.63 -14.00 -8.19
N THR A 37 -15.23 -15.09 -7.69
CA THR A 37 -16.64 -15.10 -7.25
C THR A 37 -16.83 -14.30 -5.97
N GLU A 38 -15.92 -14.41 -5.01
CA GLU A 38 -15.93 -13.63 -3.77
C GLU A 38 -15.73 -12.15 -4.06
N ILE A 39 -14.82 -11.78 -4.98
CA ILE A 39 -14.63 -10.39 -5.41
C ILE A 39 -15.93 -9.84 -6.02
N ARG A 40 -16.52 -10.58 -6.97
CA ARG A 40 -17.80 -10.20 -7.60
C ARG A 40 -18.88 -9.95 -6.56
N ASP A 41 -19.01 -10.83 -5.58
CA ASP A 41 -20.08 -10.77 -4.57
C ASP A 41 -19.81 -9.62 -3.58
N GLN A 42 -18.55 -9.33 -3.22
CA GLN A 42 -18.19 -8.16 -2.43
C GLN A 42 -18.47 -6.83 -3.17
N VAL A 43 -18.17 -6.75 -4.46
CA VAL A 43 -18.50 -5.56 -5.29
C VAL A 43 -20.02 -5.36 -5.33
N ARG A 44 -20.80 -6.43 -5.55
CA ARG A 44 -22.27 -6.37 -5.52
C ARG A 44 -22.83 -5.98 -4.16
N ALA A 45 -22.13 -6.34 -3.08
CA ALA A 45 -22.47 -5.96 -1.71
C ALA A 45 -22.06 -4.51 -1.34
N GLY A 46 -21.48 -3.74 -2.30
CA GLY A 46 -21.15 -2.33 -2.11
C GLY A 46 -19.68 -2.02 -1.86
N LYS A 47 -18.77 -3.01 -1.89
CA LYS A 47 -17.34 -2.72 -1.87
C LYS A 47 -16.85 -2.31 -3.24
N THR A 48 -17.13 -1.06 -3.60
CA THR A 48 -16.86 -0.50 -4.93
C THR A 48 -15.59 0.35 -4.99
N THR A 49 -14.84 0.43 -3.90
CA THR A 49 -13.53 1.11 -3.86
C THR A 49 -12.42 0.08 -3.97
N ILE A 50 -11.45 0.31 -4.85
CA ILE A 50 -10.20 -0.45 -4.94
C ILE A 50 -9.02 0.46 -4.68
N ILE A 51 -8.17 0.10 -3.73
CA ILE A 51 -6.91 0.78 -3.45
C ILE A 51 -5.81 0.05 -4.20
N ILE A 52 -5.05 0.75 -5.00
CA ILE A 52 -3.86 0.27 -5.72
C ILE A 52 -2.64 0.80 -4.97
N PRO A 53 -1.98 -0.01 -4.12
CA PRO A 53 -0.77 0.39 -3.45
C PRO A 53 0.40 0.40 -4.43
N ILE A 54 1.19 1.46 -4.39
CA ILE A 54 2.39 1.63 -5.22
C ILE A 54 3.58 1.76 -4.27
N GLY A 55 4.46 0.77 -4.33
CA GLY A 55 5.66 0.71 -3.52
C GLY A 55 6.88 1.22 -4.26
N GLY A 56 7.78 0.34 -4.54
CA GLY A 56 9.08 0.53 -5.17
C GLY A 56 10.11 -0.41 -4.55
N THR A 57 11.03 -0.88 -5.36
CA THR A 57 12.14 -1.72 -4.89
C THR A 57 13.42 -0.92 -5.06
N GLU A 58 13.84 -0.26 -3.98
CA GLU A 58 14.99 0.65 -3.97
C GLU A 58 15.93 0.41 -2.81
N GLN A 59 17.17 0.83 -2.95
CA GLN A 59 18.10 0.93 -1.84
C GLN A 59 17.56 1.88 -0.75
N SER A 60 17.82 1.59 0.50
CA SER A 60 17.38 2.39 1.64
C SER A 60 18.45 2.40 2.75
N GLY A 61 19.66 2.78 2.36
CA GLY A 61 20.83 2.63 3.21
C GLY A 61 21.20 1.16 3.41
N PRO A 62 22.26 0.87 4.19
CA PRO A 62 22.74 -0.50 4.39
C PRO A 62 21.90 -1.32 5.37
N ASP A 63 20.99 -0.67 6.11
CA ASP A 63 20.33 -1.31 7.26
C ASP A 63 18.83 -1.55 7.04
N ILE A 64 18.25 -1.11 5.93
CA ILE A 64 16.85 -1.37 5.58
C ILE A 64 16.78 -2.22 4.29
N ALA A 65 15.93 -3.25 4.29
CA ALA A 65 15.73 -4.09 3.12
C ALA A 65 15.12 -3.31 1.96
N VAL A 66 15.53 -3.59 0.72
CA VAL A 66 15.16 -2.86 -0.50
C VAL A 66 13.65 -2.87 -0.81
N GLY A 67 12.88 -3.78 -0.24
CA GLY A 67 11.43 -3.89 -0.42
C GLY A 67 10.61 -3.09 0.60
N LYS A 68 11.18 -2.12 1.31
CA LYS A 68 10.48 -1.36 2.39
C LYS A 68 9.18 -0.73 1.92
N HIS A 69 9.19 -0.05 0.77
CA HIS A 69 8.02 0.61 0.22
C HIS A 69 6.90 -0.36 -0.15
N ASN A 70 7.25 -1.55 -0.66
CA ASN A 70 6.27 -2.56 -1.02
C ASN A 70 5.49 -3.05 0.20
N VAL A 71 6.21 -3.36 1.28
CA VAL A 71 5.59 -3.85 2.52
C VAL A 71 4.79 -2.74 3.21
N ARG A 72 5.32 -1.52 3.25
CA ARG A 72 4.67 -0.37 3.88
C ARG A 72 3.41 0.05 3.12
N ALA A 73 3.48 0.15 1.79
CA ALA A 73 2.33 0.48 0.95
C ALA A 73 1.19 -0.54 1.11
N GLN A 74 1.52 -1.84 1.11
CA GLN A 74 0.52 -2.89 1.34
C GLN A 74 -0.11 -2.80 2.73
N TRP A 75 0.70 -2.64 3.76
CA TRP A 75 0.25 -2.59 5.15
C TRP A 75 -0.66 -1.38 5.40
N LEU A 76 -0.25 -0.19 4.97
CA LEU A 76 -1.02 1.05 5.10
C LEU A 76 -2.32 0.98 4.30
N SER A 77 -2.27 0.51 3.04
CA SER A 77 -3.46 0.34 2.21
C SER A 77 -4.47 -0.61 2.82
N ARG A 78 -4.00 -1.72 3.43
CA ARG A 78 -4.86 -2.64 4.17
C ARG A 78 -5.55 -1.94 5.34
N LYS A 79 -4.81 -1.18 6.17
CA LYS A 79 -5.38 -0.43 7.30
C LYS A 79 -6.41 0.59 6.84
N ILE A 80 -6.11 1.34 5.80
CA ILE A 80 -7.01 2.33 5.20
C ILE A 80 -8.28 1.64 4.67
N ALA A 81 -8.18 0.50 3.98
CA ALA A 81 -9.32 -0.25 3.47
C ALA A 81 -10.20 -0.82 4.58
N GLU A 82 -9.60 -1.35 5.66
CA GLU A 82 -10.28 -1.84 6.85
C GLU A 82 -11.11 -0.72 7.51
N GLU A 83 -10.55 0.49 7.64
CA GLU A 83 -11.25 1.64 8.23
C GLU A 83 -12.32 2.26 7.31
N LEU A 84 -12.13 2.22 5.99
CA LEU A 84 -13.16 2.66 5.03
C LEU A 84 -14.36 1.71 5.03
N GLY A 85 -14.15 0.41 5.16
CA GLY A 85 -15.19 -0.62 5.21
C GLY A 85 -15.74 -1.05 3.84
N ASN A 86 -15.67 -0.19 2.81
CA ASN A 86 -16.17 -0.42 1.45
C ASN A 86 -15.06 -0.61 0.41
N ALA A 87 -13.84 -0.92 0.84
CA ALA A 87 -12.67 -1.01 -0.02
C ALA A 87 -12.04 -2.40 -0.04
N LEU A 88 -11.44 -2.75 -1.17
CA LEU A 88 -10.46 -3.83 -1.33
C LEU A 88 -9.10 -3.24 -1.69
N VAL A 89 -8.05 -4.05 -1.55
CA VAL A 89 -6.66 -3.66 -1.84
C VAL A 89 -6.12 -4.56 -2.93
N ALA A 90 -5.67 -3.98 -4.03
CA ALA A 90 -5.00 -4.66 -5.14
C ALA A 90 -3.59 -5.15 -4.73
N PRO A 91 -2.97 -6.07 -5.50
CA PRO A 91 -1.55 -6.39 -5.36
C PRO A 91 -0.69 -5.13 -5.48
N VAL A 92 0.42 -5.11 -4.73
CA VAL A 92 1.36 -3.97 -4.74
C VAL A 92 2.07 -3.87 -6.10
N ILE A 93 2.15 -2.65 -6.63
CA ILE A 93 3.01 -2.33 -7.76
C ILE A 93 4.42 -2.06 -7.23
N ALA A 94 5.33 -3.00 -7.46
CA ALA A 94 6.69 -2.99 -6.92
C ALA A 94 7.76 -2.51 -7.92
N TYR A 95 7.42 -2.45 -9.21
CA TYR A 95 8.27 -1.98 -10.30
C TYR A 95 7.85 -0.56 -10.66
N VAL A 96 8.71 0.42 -10.35
CA VAL A 96 8.43 1.85 -10.47
C VAL A 96 9.68 2.58 -10.99
N PRO A 97 9.57 3.83 -11.43
CA PRO A 97 10.74 4.64 -11.79
C PRO A 97 11.63 4.96 -10.58
N GLU A 98 12.90 4.52 -10.62
CA GLU A 98 13.90 4.73 -9.55
C GLU A 98 15.23 5.32 -10.08
N GLY A 99 15.22 5.79 -11.30
CA GLY A 99 16.37 6.39 -11.99
C GLY A 99 16.76 5.68 -13.27
N GLY A 100 17.78 6.21 -13.95
CA GLY A 100 18.32 5.63 -15.18
C GLY A 100 19.27 4.47 -14.91
N TYR A 101 19.39 3.53 -15.87
CA TYR A 101 20.31 2.39 -15.82
C TYR A 101 21.51 2.51 -16.79
N ALA A 102 21.51 3.50 -17.69
CA ALA A 102 22.58 3.70 -18.66
C ALA A 102 22.92 5.19 -18.89
N PRO A 103 23.80 5.81 -18.08
CA PRO A 103 24.47 5.30 -16.88
C PRO A 103 23.52 5.21 -15.67
N PRO A 104 23.84 4.41 -14.64
CA PRO A 104 23.05 4.35 -13.42
C PRO A 104 22.97 5.69 -12.71
N THR A 105 21.73 6.14 -12.42
CA THR A 105 21.46 7.41 -11.70
C THR A 105 20.57 7.16 -10.48
N SER A 106 20.44 8.14 -9.57
CA SER A 106 19.60 8.04 -8.39
C SER A 106 19.83 6.75 -7.58
N HIS A 107 18.77 6.04 -7.20
CA HIS A 107 18.83 4.78 -6.44
C HIS A 107 19.44 3.62 -7.26
N MET A 108 19.40 3.70 -8.59
CA MET A 108 19.99 2.69 -9.50
C MET A 108 21.52 2.55 -9.37
N ARG A 109 22.20 3.47 -8.68
CA ARG A 109 23.63 3.35 -8.35
C ARG A 109 23.92 2.25 -7.31
N PHE A 110 22.91 1.72 -6.65
CA PHE A 110 23.02 0.73 -5.59
C PHE A 110 22.39 -0.60 -6.02
N PRO A 111 23.05 -1.74 -5.73
CA PRO A 111 22.52 -3.06 -6.06
C PRO A 111 21.15 -3.34 -5.39
N GLY A 112 20.29 -4.03 -6.12
CA GLY A 112 18.95 -4.42 -5.65
C GLY A 112 17.85 -3.43 -5.98
N THR A 113 18.17 -2.22 -6.43
CA THR A 113 17.18 -1.27 -6.97
C THR A 113 16.69 -1.73 -8.34
N ILE A 114 15.40 -1.63 -8.58
CA ILE A 114 14.75 -1.97 -9.85
C ILE A 114 14.05 -0.72 -10.38
N THR A 115 14.23 -0.42 -11.66
CA THR A 115 13.56 0.70 -12.33
C THR A 115 12.83 0.28 -13.60
N ILE A 116 11.77 0.98 -13.94
CA ILE A 116 11.11 0.95 -15.24
C ILE A 116 10.97 2.38 -15.77
N PRO A 117 10.83 2.58 -17.10
CA PRO A 117 10.55 3.90 -17.66
C PRO A 117 9.20 4.48 -17.20
N ASP A 118 9.10 5.81 -17.12
CA ASP A 118 7.90 6.52 -16.66
C ASP A 118 6.67 6.17 -17.51
N ASP A 119 6.81 6.12 -18.84
CA ASP A 119 5.71 5.77 -19.75
C ASP A 119 5.21 4.34 -19.59
N VAL A 120 6.09 3.40 -19.24
CA VAL A 120 5.74 2.00 -18.93
C VAL A 120 4.99 1.94 -17.61
N PHE A 121 5.44 2.71 -16.61
CA PHE A 121 4.81 2.82 -15.31
C PHE A 121 3.39 3.41 -15.45
N GLU A 122 3.24 4.53 -16.15
CA GLU A 122 1.94 5.16 -16.41
C GLU A 122 0.96 4.20 -17.08
N LYS A 123 1.39 3.50 -18.14
CA LYS A 123 0.57 2.50 -18.86
C LYS A 123 0.16 1.32 -17.98
N MET A 124 1.02 0.89 -17.06
CA MET A 124 0.70 -0.18 -16.11
C MET A 124 -0.39 0.29 -15.14
N LEU A 125 -0.29 1.51 -14.61
CA LEU A 125 -1.31 2.10 -13.74
C LEU A 125 -2.67 2.24 -14.47
N GLU A 126 -2.66 2.75 -15.69
CA GLU A 126 -3.86 2.88 -16.52
C GLU A 126 -4.52 1.53 -16.80
N SER A 127 -3.71 0.51 -17.14
CA SER A 127 -4.20 -0.84 -17.43
C SER A 127 -4.82 -1.50 -16.20
N ALA A 128 -4.17 -1.36 -15.02
CA ALA A 128 -4.70 -1.87 -13.77
C ALA A 128 -6.04 -1.19 -13.41
N ALA A 129 -6.10 0.14 -13.51
CA ALA A 129 -7.30 0.91 -13.21
C ALA A 129 -8.48 0.54 -14.14
N ASN A 130 -8.24 0.44 -15.44
CA ASN A 130 -9.27 0.03 -16.41
C ASN A 130 -9.78 -1.39 -16.12
N SER A 131 -8.91 -2.31 -15.73
CA SER A 131 -9.31 -3.68 -15.36
C SER A 131 -10.28 -3.68 -14.17
N PHE A 132 -10.04 -2.85 -13.15
CA PHE A 132 -10.94 -2.75 -12.01
C PHE A 132 -12.25 -2.05 -12.36
N ALA A 133 -12.21 -0.98 -13.17
CA ALA A 133 -13.41 -0.27 -13.61
C ALA A 133 -14.38 -1.19 -14.38
N VAL A 134 -13.87 -2.06 -15.27
CA VAL A 134 -14.66 -3.06 -16.02
C VAL A 134 -15.36 -4.05 -15.09
N HIS A 135 -14.77 -4.36 -13.94
CA HIS A 135 -15.32 -5.30 -12.96
C HIS A 135 -16.25 -4.67 -11.91
N GLY A 136 -16.58 -3.37 -12.06
CA GLY A 136 -17.60 -2.70 -11.25
C GLY A 136 -17.06 -1.90 -10.07
N PHE A 137 -15.74 -1.75 -9.93
CA PHE A 137 -15.18 -0.76 -9.01
C PHE A 137 -15.43 0.64 -9.58
N THR A 138 -16.00 1.52 -8.76
CA THR A 138 -16.30 2.90 -9.15
C THR A 138 -15.30 3.90 -8.60
N ASN A 139 -14.61 3.59 -7.51
CA ASN A 139 -13.58 4.42 -6.91
C ASN A 139 -12.23 3.69 -6.99
N ILE A 140 -11.34 4.17 -7.85
CA ILE A 140 -10.01 3.62 -8.05
C ILE A 140 -9.00 4.57 -7.40
N VAL A 141 -8.36 4.12 -6.31
CA VAL A 141 -7.50 4.94 -5.47
C VAL A 141 -6.05 4.51 -5.61
N PHE A 142 -5.18 5.42 -6.00
CA PHE A 142 -3.74 5.18 -6.05
C PHE A 142 -3.08 5.74 -4.79
N LEU A 143 -2.34 4.90 -4.07
CA LEU A 143 -1.56 5.29 -2.89
C LEU A 143 -0.07 5.05 -3.15
N GLY A 144 0.65 6.11 -3.48
CA GLY A 144 2.08 6.06 -3.79
C GLY A 144 2.95 6.36 -2.58
N ASP A 145 3.79 5.40 -2.19
CA ASP A 145 4.63 5.46 -0.99
C ASP A 145 6.00 6.12 -1.19
N HIS A 146 6.38 6.40 -2.44
CA HIS A 146 7.66 7.04 -2.80
C HIS A 146 7.44 8.37 -3.53
N GLY A 147 8.37 9.34 -3.34
CA GLY A 147 8.25 10.69 -3.89
C GLY A 147 8.47 10.79 -5.40
N GLY A 148 9.31 9.92 -5.95
CA GLY A 148 9.81 10.02 -7.32
C GLY A 148 8.72 10.02 -8.39
N TYR A 149 7.69 9.22 -8.23
CA TYR A 149 6.61 9.02 -9.20
C TYR A 149 5.28 9.72 -8.86
N GLN A 150 5.24 10.62 -7.88
CA GLN A 150 3.99 11.31 -7.51
C GLN A 150 3.39 12.14 -8.66
N LYS A 151 4.25 12.68 -9.53
CA LYS A 151 3.83 13.43 -10.72
C LYS A 151 3.12 12.51 -11.70
N ASP A 152 3.65 11.34 -11.95
CA ASP A 152 3.15 10.38 -12.95
C ASP A 152 1.78 9.83 -12.52
N ILE A 153 1.60 9.51 -11.25
CA ILE A 153 0.29 9.11 -10.72
C ILE A 153 -0.75 10.20 -10.96
N LYS A 154 -0.42 11.48 -10.74
CA LYS A 154 -1.34 12.60 -10.98
C LYS A 154 -1.71 12.73 -12.45
N LEU A 155 -0.75 12.51 -13.37
CA LEU A 155 -1.01 12.53 -14.83
C LEU A 155 -1.96 11.40 -15.21
N VAL A 156 -1.72 10.18 -14.72
CA VAL A 156 -2.59 9.02 -14.95
C VAL A 156 -3.99 9.27 -14.42
N VAL A 157 -4.14 9.78 -13.19
CA VAL A 157 -5.46 10.10 -12.61
C VAL A 157 -6.21 11.13 -13.45
N ALA A 158 -5.54 12.18 -13.90
CA ALA A 158 -6.15 13.21 -14.76
C ALA A 158 -6.60 12.63 -16.11
N HIS A 159 -5.77 11.76 -16.73
CA HIS A 159 -6.09 11.08 -17.97
C HIS A 159 -7.29 10.13 -17.82
N LEU A 160 -7.29 9.28 -16.80
CA LEU A 160 -8.38 8.34 -16.52
C LEU A 160 -9.69 9.06 -16.28
N ASN A 161 -9.72 10.11 -15.48
CA ASN A 161 -10.94 10.87 -15.19
C ASN A 161 -11.49 11.58 -16.42
N LYS A 162 -10.64 12.03 -17.33
CA LYS A 162 -11.06 12.55 -18.62
C LYS A 162 -11.69 11.47 -19.51
N THR A 163 -11.05 10.30 -19.57
CA THR A 163 -11.50 9.14 -20.35
C THR A 163 -12.82 8.58 -19.82
N TRP A 164 -12.99 8.54 -18.49
CA TRP A 164 -14.16 7.99 -17.81
C TRP A 164 -15.29 8.99 -17.57
N ALA A 165 -15.23 10.20 -18.13
CA ALA A 165 -16.18 11.28 -17.86
C ALA A 165 -17.68 10.90 -18.04
N ALA A 166 -17.97 9.93 -18.92
CA ALA A 166 -19.33 9.42 -19.14
C ALA A 166 -19.63 8.11 -18.40
N THR A 167 -18.76 7.68 -17.50
CA THR A 167 -18.91 6.44 -16.72
C THR A 167 -19.13 6.73 -15.24
N LYS A 168 -19.32 5.67 -14.44
CA LYS A 168 -19.38 5.79 -12.97
C LYS A 168 -17.99 5.70 -12.32
N ALA A 169 -16.97 5.28 -13.07
CA ALA A 169 -15.62 5.11 -12.53
C ALA A 169 -14.93 6.46 -12.35
N HIS A 170 -14.17 6.59 -11.28
CA HIS A 170 -13.35 7.77 -10.99
C HIS A 170 -12.04 7.36 -10.30
N ALA A 171 -10.94 7.97 -10.75
CA ALA A 171 -9.63 7.76 -10.17
C ALA A 171 -9.27 8.84 -9.16
N PHE A 172 -8.60 8.46 -8.07
CA PHE A 172 -8.18 9.34 -6.99
C PHE A 172 -6.70 9.13 -6.68
N VAL A 173 -6.01 10.21 -6.34
CA VAL A 173 -4.71 10.21 -5.70
C VAL A 173 -4.74 11.23 -4.55
N PRO A 174 -5.14 10.79 -3.33
CA PRO A 174 -5.25 11.71 -2.20
C PRO A 174 -3.85 12.24 -1.83
N PRO A 175 -3.61 13.56 -1.92
CA PRO A 175 -2.32 14.15 -1.56
C PRO A 175 -2.00 13.97 -0.08
N GLU A 176 -3.00 13.72 0.74
CA GLU A 176 -2.88 13.49 2.18
C GLU A 176 -2.06 12.24 2.51
N TYR A 177 -2.10 11.20 1.66
CA TYR A 177 -1.33 9.97 1.91
C TYR A 177 0.18 10.26 1.92
N TYR A 178 0.71 10.76 0.80
CA TYR A 178 2.13 11.08 0.69
C TYR A 178 2.51 12.30 1.54
N GLY A 179 1.66 13.32 1.60
CA GLY A 179 1.89 14.50 2.42
C GLY A 179 1.96 14.20 3.92
N ALA A 180 1.17 13.24 4.40
CA ALA A 180 1.25 12.81 5.80
C ALA A 180 2.51 12.00 6.11
N SER A 181 2.99 11.18 5.16
CA SER A 181 4.20 10.35 5.32
C SER A 181 5.51 11.15 5.17
N SER A 182 5.46 12.30 4.52
CA SER A 182 6.61 13.18 4.28
C SER A 182 6.60 14.40 5.24
N ASP A 183 6.16 15.54 4.77
CA ASP A 183 6.20 16.80 5.53
C ASP A 183 5.36 16.75 6.82
N GLY A 184 4.22 16.07 6.77
CA GLY A 184 3.34 15.89 7.91
C GLY A 184 3.99 15.13 9.05
N TYR A 185 4.66 14.02 8.73
CA TYR A 185 5.38 13.24 9.73
C TYR A 185 6.65 13.94 10.22
N ALA A 186 7.38 14.62 9.35
CA ALA A 186 8.52 15.45 9.76
C ALA A 186 8.11 16.52 10.76
N GLN A 187 6.94 17.15 10.59
CA GLN A 187 6.40 18.14 11.54
C GLN A 187 6.10 17.49 12.91
N ILE A 188 5.52 16.29 12.94
CA ILE A 188 5.28 15.55 14.18
C ILE A 188 6.61 15.26 14.90
N LEU A 189 7.62 14.79 14.18
CA LEU A 189 8.92 14.51 14.77
C LEU A 189 9.61 15.76 15.33
N ARG A 190 9.49 16.92 14.65
CA ARG A 190 9.98 18.21 15.20
C ARG A 190 9.28 18.59 16.51
N GLN A 191 8.00 18.36 16.62
CA GLN A 191 7.22 18.58 17.86
C GLN A 191 7.68 17.67 19.01
N HIS A 192 8.27 16.50 18.68
CA HIS A 192 8.89 15.57 19.63
C HIS A 192 10.39 15.87 19.88
N GLY A 193 10.90 17.01 19.42
CA GLY A 193 12.26 17.46 19.69
C GLY A 193 13.35 16.91 18.77
N TYR A 194 12.98 16.32 17.63
CA TYR A 194 13.94 15.85 16.62
C TYR A 194 14.30 16.97 15.65
N ARG A 195 15.57 17.03 15.25
CA ARG A 195 16.09 18.04 14.32
C ARG A 195 15.97 17.55 12.87
N ASP A 196 15.97 18.50 11.92
CA ASP A 196 15.89 18.18 10.49
C ASP A 196 17.05 17.33 9.98
N ASP A 197 18.26 17.51 10.56
CA ASP A 197 19.44 16.71 10.22
C ASP A 197 19.42 15.27 10.78
N GLU A 198 18.45 14.94 11.62
CA GLU A 198 18.13 13.57 12.08
C GLU A 198 16.95 12.98 11.29
N ILE A 199 15.90 13.78 11.07
CA ILE A 199 14.65 13.34 10.42
C ILE A 199 14.93 12.82 9.02
N GLY A 200 15.54 13.64 8.16
CA GLY A 200 15.95 13.29 6.83
C GLY A 200 14.79 13.05 5.84
N THR A 201 15.19 12.72 4.62
CA THR A 201 14.24 12.49 3.49
C THR A 201 14.24 11.06 2.98
N HIS A 202 15.29 10.28 3.24
CA HIS A 202 15.44 8.90 2.75
C HIS A 202 16.37 8.10 3.66
N ALA A 203 15.90 6.98 4.15
CA ALA A 203 16.59 6.11 5.10
C ALA A 203 17.08 6.82 6.37
N GLY A 204 16.53 7.99 6.71
CA GLY A 204 16.77 8.73 7.95
C GLY A 204 15.85 8.26 9.08
N LEU A 205 15.77 9.06 10.16
CA LEU A 205 14.94 8.75 11.33
C LEU A 205 13.47 8.50 10.96
N ALA A 206 12.87 9.37 10.13
CA ALA A 206 11.47 9.26 9.76
C ALA A 206 11.17 7.97 9.00
N ASP A 207 11.91 7.73 7.93
CA ASP A 207 11.69 6.59 7.04
C ASP A 207 11.94 5.25 7.75
N THR A 208 13.02 5.19 8.55
CA THR A 208 13.38 4.00 9.33
C THR A 208 12.37 3.72 10.45
N SER A 209 11.86 4.76 11.13
CA SER A 209 10.86 4.59 12.19
C SER A 209 9.54 4.06 11.64
N LEU A 210 9.05 4.59 10.50
CA LEU A 210 7.86 4.05 9.82
C LEU A 210 8.06 2.57 9.49
N GLN A 211 9.25 2.19 8.99
CA GLN A 211 9.52 0.79 8.66
C GLN A 211 9.58 -0.12 9.89
N LEU A 212 10.16 0.36 10.99
CA LEU A 212 10.17 -0.38 12.27
C LEU A 212 8.76 -0.65 12.80
N ALA A 213 7.84 0.31 12.68
CA ALA A 213 6.47 0.15 13.13
C ALA A 213 5.65 -0.82 12.26
N VAL A 214 5.93 -0.89 10.95
CA VAL A 214 5.20 -1.75 10.01
C VAL A 214 5.79 -3.16 9.94
N ALA A 215 7.12 -3.28 9.84
CA ALA A 215 7.82 -4.53 9.60
C ALA A 215 9.27 -4.48 10.15
N PRO A 216 9.44 -4.58 11.47
CA PRO A 216 10.75 -4.43 12.13
C PRO A 216 11.80 -5.42 11.63
N GLN A 217 11.40 -6.60 11.15
CA GLN A 217 12.30 -7.59 10.56
C GLN A 217 13.01 -7.12 9.28
N MET A 218 12.54 -6.05 8.65
CA MET A 218 13.17 -5.45 7.48
C MET A 218 14.27 -4.45 7.83
N VAL A 219 14.43 -4.09 9.10
CA VAL A 219 15.48 -3.19 9.60
C VAL A 219 16.52 -3.99 10.37
N ARG A 220 17.79 -3.75 10.10
CA ARG A 220 18.94 -4.37 10.79
C ARG A 220 19.31 -3.54 12.01
N LEU A 221 18.45 -3.56 13.03
CA LEU A 221 18.47 -2.64 14.16
C LEU A 221 19.79 -2.70 14.95
N GLU A 222 20.35 -3.89 15.17
CA GLU A 222 21.64 -4.07 15.88
C GLU A 222 22.80 -3.39 15.12
N ARG A 223 22.80 -3.52 13.78
CA ARG A 223 23.79 -2.84 12.93
C ARG A 223 23.60 -1.34 12.98
N LEU A 224 22.36 -0.89 12.85
CA LEU A 224 22.00 0.51 12.85
C LEU A 224 22.51 1.25 14.08
N HIS A 225 22.33 0.70 15.27
CA HIS A 225 22.79 1.29 16.53
C HIS A 225 24.31 1.30 16.69
N GLY A 226 25.02 0.35 16.10
CA GLY A 226 26.48 0.22 16.13
C GLY A 226 27.21 0.95 15.00
N SER A 227 26.50 1.48 14.03
CA SER A 227 27.09 2.11 12.85
C SER A 227 27.59 3.53 13.13
N PRO A 228 28.65 4.01 12.43
CA PRO A 228 28.93 5.43 12.34
C PRO A 228 27.76 6.17 11.68
N LYS A 229 27.79 7.52 11.72
CA LYS A 229 26.78 8.31 11.00
C LYS A 229 26.89 8.01 9.49
N LEU A 230 25.79 7.53 8.92
CA LEU A 230 25.66 7.20 7.49
C LEU A 230 25.37 8.47 6.67
N GLY A 231 25.68 8.42 5.39
CA GLY A 231 25.50 9.56 4.46
C GLY A 231 25.15 9.14 3.04
N PRO A 232 25.21 10.09 2.09
CA PRO A 232 24.81 9.84 0.69
C PRO A 232 25.59 8.71 -0.01
N ALA A 233 26.84 8.48 0.39
CA ALA A 233 27.65 7.37 -0.12
C ALA A 233 27.11 6.01 0.31
N ASP A 234 26.40 5.97 1.45
CA ASP A 234 25.77 4.79 2.01
C ASP A 234 24.30 4.66 1.61
N GLY A 235 23.79 5.60 0.79
CA GLY A 235 22.39 5.63 0.39
C GLY A 235 21.44 6.24 1.44
N VAL A 236 21.95 7.00 2.42
CA VAL A 236 21.14 7.74 3.41
C VAL A 236 21.16 9.22 3.07
N TYR A 237 19.98 9.81 2.85
CA TYR A 237 19.89 11.20 2.40
C TYR A 237 19.28 12.12 3.45
N GLY A 238 20.12 13.00 4.01
CA GLY A 238 19.72 14.12 4.85
C GLY A 238 19.25 13.75 6.26
N GLY A 239 19.50 12.53 6.77
CA GLY A 239 19.03 12.10 8.09
C GLY A 239 20.04 11.27 8.87
N ASP A 240 19.63 10.89 10.08
CA ASP A 240 20.37 9.95 10.95
C ASP A 240 19.40 8.92 11.53
N PRO A 241 19.42 7.66 11.06
CA PRO A 241 18.45 6.66 11.47
C PRO A 241 18.72 6.04 12.86
N ARG A 242 19.85 6.36 13.51
CA ARG A 242 20.29 5.66 14.73
C ARG A 242 19.36 5.81 15.94
N ARG A 243 18.51 6.84 15.96
CA ARG A 243 17.50 7.06 17.02
C ARG A 243 16.09 6.64 16.59
N SER A 244 15.96 5.91 15.48
CA SER A 244 14.67 5.41 15.01
C SER A 244 14.05 4.41 15.96
N SER A 245 12.74 4.46 16.10
CA SER A 245 11.99 3.49 16.90
C SER A 245 10.61 3.20 16.31
N ALA A 246 10.02 2.07 16.68
CA ALA A 246 8.69 1.69 16.28
C ALA A 246 7.62 2.65 16.85
N GLU A 247 7.83 3.16 18.06
CA GLU A 247 6.93 4.10 18.73
C GLU A 247 6.84 5.43 17.94
N LEU A 248 7.97 5.94 17.48
CA LEU A 248 8.00 7.11 16.60
C LEU A 248 7.29 6.81 15.27
N GLY A 249 7.56 5.65 14.70
CA GLY A 249 6.90 5.20 13.47
C GLY A 249 5.39 5.13 13.60
N GLN A 250 4.86 4.69 14.76
CA GLN A 250 3.43 4.62 15.01
C GLN A 250 2.74 5.99 14.92
N LEU A 251 3.39 7.07 15.39
CA LEU A 251 2.88 8.44 15.23
C LEU A 251 2.66 8.81 13.75
N GLY A 252 3.61 8.43 12.90
CA GLY A 252 3.50 8.65 11.46
C GLY A 252 2.39 7.81 10.82
N ILE A 253 2.30 6.53 11.17
CA ILE A 253 1.25 5.61 10.70
C ILE A 253 -0.13 6.16 11.04
N ASP A 254 -0.37 6.56 12.28
CA ASP A 254 -1.66 7.07 12.73
C ASP A 254 -2.05 8.33 11.95
N ALA A 255 -1.09 9.23 11.70
CA ALA A 255 -1.32 10.42 10.88
C ALA A 255 -1.65 10.08 9.42
N ILE A 256 -0.91 9.14 8.80
CA ILE A 256 -1.13 8.72 7.42
C ILE A 256 -2.52 8.11 7.27
N VAL A 257 -2.86 7.13 8.10
CA VAL A 257 -4.15 6.42 8.02
C VAL A 257 -5.30 7.39 8.26
N THR A 258 -5.28 8.15 9.35
CA THR A 258 -6.36 9.08 9.71
C THR A 258 -6.61 10.13 8.63
N ARG A 259 -5.57 10.78 8.13
CA ARG A 259 -5.70 11.83 7.11
C ARG A 259 -6.18 11.27 5.77
N THR A 260 -5.65 10.12 5.36
CA THR A 260 -6.03 9.48 4.10
C THR A 260 -7.47 9.00 4.12
N VAL A 261 -7.91 8.36 5.21
CA VAL A 261 -9.31 7.91 5.36
C VAL A 261 -10.27 9.10 5.35
N ALA A 262 -9.92 10.19 6.04
CA ALA A 262 -10.75 11.40 6.05
C ALA A 262 -10.88 12.02 4.65
N ALA A 263 -9.77 12.11 3.91
CA ALA A 263 -9.76 12.61 2.52
C ALA A 263 -10.62 11.72 1.61
N LEU A 264 -10.41 10.40 1.63
CA LEU A 264 -11.14 9.46 0.78
C LEU A 264 -12.64 9.46 1.09
N ARG A 265 -13.05 9.52 2.36
CA ARG A 265 -14.47 9.65 2.72
C ARG A 265 -15.10 10.92 2.14
N LYS A 266 -14.37 12.04 2.15
CA LYS A 266 -14.82 13.30 1.54
C LYS A 266 -14.90 13.20 0.02
N ASP A 267 -13.87 12.65 -0.63
CA ASP A 267 -13.76 12.59 -2.09
C ASP A 267 -14.75 11.62 -2.72
N THR A 268 -15.14 10.55 -1.99
CA THR A 268 -16.10 9.55 -2.45
C THR A 268 -17.53 9.80 -1.96
N ALA A 269 -17.77 10.80 -1.11
CA ALA A 269 -19.09 11.16 -0.63
C ALA A 269 -19.98 11.66 -1.77
N GLY A 270 -21.15 11.02 -1.98
CA GLY A 270 -22.14 11.45 -2.98
C GLY A 270 -21.92 10.90 -4.39
N ARG A 271 -21.06 9.91 -4.55
CA ARG A 271 -20.82 9.21 -5.84
C ARG A 271 -21.45 7.82 -5.85
#